data_afc31774a624d040768b21c07db5f090
#
_entry.id   afc31774a624d040768b21c07db5f090
#
_cell.length_a   1.000
_cell.length_b   1.000
_cell.length_c   1.000
_cell.angle_alpha   90.00
_cell.angle_beta   90.00
_cell.angle_gamma   90.00
#
_symmetry.space_group_name_H-M   'P 1'
#
loop_
_entity.id
_entity.type
_entity.pdbx_description
1 polymer ?
#
loop_
_entity_poly.entity_id
_entity_poly.type
_entity_poly.pdbx_seq_one_letter_code
_entity_poly.pdbx_strand_id
1 'polypeptide(L)'
;QAARHAAIAPLAAEVARAASLLDAPVAQVRSRGGERPARLDEVEALLAGPVLVVDACRYVVCAGAARAVLSRRPVLFALARALAEAWPGEVAREALIDQVFRTRVPDESHRARLRVEIGRLRAALRGMAAPRATGRGYVLAPDGARQVAVLAQPVQTPHAAVLALLADGQAWSSSALALALDASQRSVQRALQALAAAGRAQALGRGRTRRWVAAPAAAFATNLLLCTALPAF
;
A
#
# COMPACT_ATOMS: atom_id res chain seq x y z
N GLN A 1 -11.39 27.94 -8.59
CA GLN A 1 -11.79 29.33 -8.91
C GLN A 1 -13.27 29.39 -9.36
N ALA A 2 -13.73 28.54 -10.28
CA ALA A 2 -15.10 28.54 -10.80
C ALA A 2 -16.19 28.42 -9.71
N ALA A 3 -16.01 27.55 -8.69
CA ALA A 3 -16.98 27.37 -7.60
C ALA A 3 -17.12 28.61 -6.69
N ARG A 4 -16.08 29.42 -6.56
CA ARG A 4 -16.15 30.70 -5.84
C ARG A 4 -16.86 31.79 -6.65
N HIS A 5 -16.73 31.76 -7.99
CA HIS A 5 -17.47 32.68 -8.86
C HIS A 5 -18.96 32.38 -8.96
N ALA A 6 -19.34 31.10 -8.79
CA ALA A 6 -20.75 30.70 -8.79
C ALA A 6 -21.54 31.12 -7.55
N ALA A 7 -20.87 31.70 -6.52
CA ALA A 7 -21.48 32.19 -5.26
C ALA A 7 -22.34 31.15 -4.49
N ILE A 8 -22.12 29.84 -4.76
CA ILE A 8 -22.85 28.75 -4.09
C ILE A 8 -21.98 28.25 -2.92
N ALA A 9 -22.25 28.77 -1.72
CA ALA A 9 -21.46 28.48 -0.52
C ALA A 9 -21.28 26.98 -0.21
N PRO A 10 -22.30 26.10 -0.32
CA PRO A 10 -22.12 24.67 -0.11
C PRO A 10 -21.16 24.02 -1.12
N LEU A 11 -21.24 24.40 -2.38
CA LEU A 11 -20.36 23.90 -3.46
C LEU A 11 -18.91 24.36 -3.23
N ALA A 12 -18.72 25.63 -2.85
CA ALA A 12 -17.40 26.16 -2.55
C ALA A 12 -16.74 25.44 -1.34
N ALA A 13 -17.51 25.12 -0.30
CA ALA A 13 -17.06 24.36 0.85
C ALA A 13 -16.69 22.91 0.49
N GLU A 14 -17.44 22.28 -0.39
CA GLU A 14 -17.16 20.90 -0.85
C GLU A 14 -15.93 20.84 -1.74
N VAL A 15 -15.77 21.79 -2.67
CA VAL A 15 -14.56 21.93 -3.49
C VAL A 15 -13.34 22.23 -2.62
N ALA A 16 -13.47 23.09 -1.60
CA ALA A 16 -12.38 23.37 -0.66
C ALA A 16 -11.97 22.11 0.13
N ARG A 17 -12.96 21.32 0.58
CA ARG A 17 -12.71 20.04 1.26
C ARG A 17 -12.03 19.03 0.33
N ALA A 18 -12.50 18.89 -0.91
CA ALA A 18 -11.87 18.04 -1.90
C ALA A 18 -10.43 18.47 -2.20
N ALA A 19 -10.19 19.77 -2.35
CA ALA A 19 -8.86 20.32 -2.54
C ALA A 19 -7.93 20.03 -1.35
N SER A 20 -8.41 20.18 -0.11
CA SER A 20 -7.61 19.87 1.07
C SER A 20 -7.26 18.38 1.20
N LEU A 21 -8.10 17.46 0.67
CA LEU A 21 -7.79 16.04 0.61
C LEU A 21 -6.68 15.74 -0.42
N LEU A 22 -6.61 16.47 -1.53
CA LEU A 22 -5.53 16.35 -2.52
C LEU A 22 -4.20 16.88 -1.99
N ASP A 23 -4.24 17.88 -1.11
CA ASP A 23 -3.04 18.44 -0.47
C ASP A 23 -2.55 17.61 0.73
N ALA A 24 -3.39 16.68 1.22
CA ALA A 24 -3.02 15.81 2.33
C ALA A 24 -1.95 14.78 1.91
N PRO A 25 -1.01 14.42 2.80
CA PRO A 25 -0.07 13.34 2.53
C PRO A 25 -0.80 12.00 2.31
N VAL A 26 -0.54 11.35 1.17
CA VAL A 26 -1.14 10.06 0.80
C VAL A 26 -0.20 8.88 1.03
N ALA A 27 1.09 9.15 1.23
CA ALA A 27 2.11 8.15 1.50
C ALA A 27 3.26 8.74 2.33
N GLN A 28 4.06 7.85 2.93
CA GLN A 28 5.42 8.13 3.40
C GLN A 28 6.40 7.58 2.38
N VAL A 29 7.32 8.41 1.92
CA VAL A 29 8.43 7.99 1.06
C VAL A 29 9.64 7.73 1.93
N ARG A 30 10.13 6.49 1.91
CA ARG A 30 11.40 6.09 2.50
C ARG A 30 12.43 5.92 1.39
N SER A 31 13.54 6.61 1.50
CA SER A 31 14.65 6.54 0.56
C SER A 31 15.96 6.78 1.31
N ARG A 32 17.09 6.73 0.60
CA ARG A 32 18.40 7.08 1.17
C ARG A 32 18.43 8.46 1.87
N GLY A 33 17.59 9.40 1.46
CA GLY A 33 17.48 10.73 2.05
C GLY A 33 16.64 10.80 3.33
N GLY A 34 16.14 9.68 3.83
CA GLY A 34 15.29 9.61 5.02
C GLY A 34 13.83 9.29 4.70
N GLU A 35 12.98 9.55 5.68
CA GLU A 35 11.52 9.34 5.59
C GLU A 35 10.82 10.70 5.54
N ARG A 36 9.93 10.89 4.57
CA ARG A 36 9.13 12.11 4.45
C ARG A 36 7.71 11.80 3.99
N PRO A 37 6.73 12.62 4.39
CA PRO A 37 5.39 12.55 3.81
C PRO A 37 5.43 12.94 2.32
N ALA A 38 4.56 12.33 1.52
CA ALA A 38 4.41 12.66 0.11
C ALA A 38 2.93 12.83 -0.26
N ARG A 39 2.66 13.82 -1.09
CA ARG A 39 1.36 14.08 -1.68
C ARG A 39 1.16 13.25 -2.94
N LEU A 40 -0.05 13.28 -3.47
CA LEU A 40 -0.43 12.48 -4.63
C LEU A 40 0.42 12.79 -5.86
N ASP A 41 0.65 14.05 -6.16
CA ASP A 41 1.47 14.52 -7.28
C ASP A 41 2.93 14.03 -7.18
N GLU A 42 3.49 14.03 -5.97
CA GLU A 42 4.84 13.51 -5.73
C GLU A 42 4.92 12.00 -5.91
N VAL A 43 3.89 11.27 -5.47
CA VAL A 43 3.80 9.81 -5.67
C VAL A 43 3.67 9.48 -7.16
N GLU A 44 2.85 10.22 -7.91
CA GLU A 44 2.74 10.07 -9.36
C GLU A 44 4.06 10.35 -10.07
N ALA A 45 4.76 11.41 -9.68
CA ALA A 45 6.08 11.75 -10.24
C ALA A 45 7.12 10.65 -9.94
N LEU A 46 7.12 10.06 -8.73
CA LEU A 46 7.98 8.93 -8.39
C LEU A 46 7.69 7.69 -9.25
N LEU A 47 6.41 7.38 -9.46
CA LEU A 47 5.98 6.23 -10.25
C LEU A 47 6.27 6.40 -11.75
N ALA A 48 6.26 7.63 -12.26
CA ALA A 48 6.59 7.96 -13.65
C ALA A 48 8.10 8.12 -13.89
N GLY A 49 8.88 8.34 -12.83
CA GLY A 49 10.32 8.61 -12.90
C GLY A 49 11.18 7.35 -13.04
N PRO A 50 12.50 7.53 -13.24
CA PRO A 50 13.48 6.45 -13.31
C PRO A 50 13.84 5.94 -11.89
N VAL A 51 12.84 5.62 -11.10
CA VAL A 51 12.95 5.15 -9.72
C VAL A 51 12.37 3.75 -9.60
N LEU A 52 13.07 2.86 -8.89
CA LEU A 52 12.48 1.60 -8.46
C LEU A 52 11.63 1.87 -7.22
N VAL A 53 10.33 1.72 -7.33
CA VAL A 53 9.39 1.99 -6.25
C VAL A 53 8.85 0.67 -5.69
N VAL A 54 9.04 0.45 -4.39
CA VAL A 54 8.38 -0.64 -3.65
C VAL A 54 7.16 -0.05 -2.94
N ASP A 55 5.99 -0.23 -3.53
CA ASP A 55 4.72 0.29 -3.02
C ASP A 55 4.14 -0.65 -1.95
N ALA A 56 4.32 -0.30 -0.68
CA ALA A 56 3.77 -1.06 0.44
C ALA A 56 2.28 -0.77 0.70
N CYS A 57 1.71 0.22 0.00
CA CYS A 57 0.27 0.47 0.04
C CYS A 57 -0.49 -0.54 -0.83
N ARG A 58 0.12 -0.97 -1.95
CA ARG A 58 -0.50 -1.84 -2.96
C ARG A 58 0.16 -3.20 -3.10
N TYR A 59 1.26 -3.46 -2.40
CA TYR A 59 2.08 -4.68 -2.50
C TYR A 59 2.60 -4.91 -3.93
N VAL A 60 3.10 -3.85 -4.56
CA VAL A 60 3.60 -3.86 -5.93
C VAL A 60 5.03 -3.30 -5.97
N VAL A 61 5.87 -3.83 -6.85
CA VAL A 61 7.15 -3.21 -7.20
C VAL A 61 7.03 -2.63 -8.61
N CYS A 62 7.42 -1.37 -8.79
CA CYS A 62 7.32 -0.64 -10.05
C CYS A 62 8.68 -0.10 -10.49
N ALA A 63 8.95 -0.12 -11.79
CA ALA A 63 10.07 0.56 -12.42
C ALA A 63 9.61 1.10 -13.79
N GLY A 64 9.22 2.35 -13.86
CA GLY A 64 8.54 2.93 -15.02
C GLY A 64 7.24 2.16 -15.34
N ALA A 65 7.11 1.63 -16.55
CA ALA A 65 5.95 0.85 -16.99
C ALA A 65 5.92 -0.60 -16.45
N ALA A 66 7.08 -1.13 -16.01
CA ALA A 66 7.17 -2.49 -15.50
C ALA A 66 6.59 -2.60 -14.09
N ARG A 67 5.80 -3.64 -13.83
CA ARG A 67 5.14 -3.88 -12.54
C ARG A 67 5.19 -5.34 -12.14
N ALA A 68 5.52 -5.61 -10.87
CA ALA A 68 5.43 -6.93 -10.24
C ALA A 68 4.43 -6.88 -9.08
N VAL A 69 3.28 -7.52 -9.22
CA VAL A 69 2.25 -7.61 -8.19
C VAL A 69 2.60 -8.74 -7.24
N LEU A 70 2.83 -8.41 -5.97
CA LEU A 70 3.26 -9.35 -4.92
C LEU A 70 2.22 -9.50 -3.79
N SER A 71 0.99 -9.01 -3.97
CA SER A 71 -0.08 -9.04 -2.96
C SER A 71 -0.41 -10.45 -2.46
N ARG A 72 -0.26 -11.48 -3.31
CA ARG A 72 -0.45 -12.89 -2.95
C ARG A 72 0.86 -13.61 -2.56
N ARG A 73 1.96 -12.88 -2.44
CA ARG A 73 3.30 -13.40 -2.13
C ARG A 73 3.96 -12.60 -1.02
N PRO A 74 3.43 -12.66 0.22
CA PRO A 74 3.85 -11.77 1.31
C PRO A 74 5.33 -11.93 1.65
N VAL A 75 5.89 -13.14 1.56
CA VAL A 75 7.32 -13.39 1.78
C VAL A 75 8.19 -12.65 0.74
N LEU A 76 7.83 -12.73 -0.55
CA LEU A 76 8.56 -12.03 -1.61
C LEU A 76 8.46 -10.52 -1.44
N PHE A 77 7.27 -10.02 -1.07
CA PHE A 77 7.09 -8.60 -0.83
C PHE A 77 7.91 -8.11 0.37
N ALA A 78 7.91 -8.85 1.48
CA ALA A 78 8.71 -8.52 2.67
C ALA A 78 10.22 -8.48 2.34
N LEU A 79 10.73 -9.44 1.54
CA LEU A 79 12.10 -9.43 1.06
C LEU A 79 12.40 -8.22 0.18
N ALA A 80 11.54 -7.92 -0.80
CA ALA A 80 11.71 -6.76 -1.69
C ALA A 80 11.75 -5.46 -0.88
N ARG A 81 10.86 -5.31 0.09
CA ARG A 81 10.78 -4.15 0.96
C ARG A 81 12.01 -4.01 1.84
N ALA A 82 12.45 -5.08 2.52
CA ALA A 82 13.61 -5.05 3.39
C ALA A 82 14.88 -4.65 2.63
N LEU A 83 15.08 -5.21 1.43
CA LEU A 83 16.21 -4.88 0.57
C LEU A 83 16.13 -3.46 0.02
N ALA A 84 14.94 -2.96 -0.29
CA ALA A 84 14.73 -1.59 -0.76
C ALA A 84 14.94 -0.54 0.34
N GLU A 85 14.47 -0.81 1.56
CA GLU A 85 14.67 0.06 2.74
C GLU A 85 16.16 0.20 3.10
N ALA A 86 16.95 -0.85 2.89
CA ALA A 86 18.39 -0.85 3.16
C ALA A 86 19.24 -0.29 2.01
N TRP A 87 18.64 -0.13 0.81
CA TRP A 87 19.39 0.28 -0.38
C TRP A 87 20.13 1.63 -0.19
N PRO A 88 21.38 1.77 -0.67
CA PRO A 88 22.20 0.86 -1.45
C PRO A 88 22.98 -0.18 -0.61
N GLY A 89 22.77 -0.22 0.68
CA GLY A 89 23.41 -1.16 1.59
C GLY A 89 22.92 -2.59 1.45
N GLU A 90 23.66 -3.52 2.03
CA GLU A 90 23.27 -4.93 2.14
C GLU A 90 22.43 -5.18 3.39
N VAL A 91 21.63 -6.24 3.35
CA VAL A 91 20.93 -6.79 4.51
C VAL A 91 21.52 -8.16 4.83
N ALA A 92 21.93 -8.37 6.09
CA ALA A 92 22.47 -9.66 6.52
C ALA A 92 21.43 -10.78 6.39
N ARG A 93 21.91 -12.02 6.13
CA ARG A 93 21.03 -13.19 5.97
C ARG A 93 20.16 -13.43 7.18
N GLU A 94 20.74 -13.35 8.34
CA GLU A 94 20.06 -13.56 9.63
C GLU A 94 18.97 -12.48 9.85
N ALA A 95 19.25 -11.23 9.53
CA ALA A 95 18.30 -10.14 9.64
C ALA A 95 17.10 -10.33 8.66
N LEU A 96 17.35 -10.79 7.42
CA LEU A 96 16.29 -11.13 6.49
C LEU A 96 15.44 -12.31 6.99
N ILE A 97 16.07 -13.33 7.57
CA ILE A 97 15.38 -14.49 8.12
C ILE A 97 14.47 -14.07 9.29
N ASP A 98 15.01 -13.31 10.23
CA ASP A 98 14.25 -12.81 11.39
C ASP A 98 13.06 -11.95 10.94
N GLN A 99 13.30 -10.98 10.08
CA GLN A 99 12.29 -10.03 9.62
C GLN A 99 11.20 -10.70 8.76
N VAL A 100 11.57 -11.64 7.90
CA VAL A 100 10.64 -12.21 6.90
C VAL A 100 9.96 -13.48 7.40
N PHE A 101 10.68 -14.33 8.13
CA PHE A 101 10.13 -15.58 8.67
C PHE A 101 9.75 -15.48 10.15
N ARG A 102 10.02 -14.33 10.79
CA ARG A 102 9.69 -14.06 12.21
C ARG A 102 10.24 -15.11 13.15
N THR A 103 11.46 -15.58 12.90
CA THR A 103 12.16 -16.56 13.74
C THR A 103 13.38 -15.92 14.36
N ARG A 104 13.51 -16.07 15.67
CA ARG A 104 14.66 -15.54 16.45
C ARG A 104 15.87 -16.45 16.44
N VAL A 105 15.70 -17.71 16.04
CA VAL A 105 16.77 -18.71 15.99
C VAL A 105 16.85 -19.25 14.56
N PRO A 106 17.62 -18.59 13.67
CA PRO A 106 17.85 -19.07 12.32
C PRO A 106 18.62 -20.39 12.33
N ASP A 107 18.15 -21.36 11.56
CA ASP A 107 18.83 -22.63 11.30
C ASP A 107 19.14 -22.79 9.80
N GLU A 108 19.75 -23.90 9.40
CA GLU A 108 20.10 -24.15 8.01
C GLU A 108 18.86 -24.31 7.11
N SER A 109 17.72 -24.76 7.65
CA SER A 109 16.48 -24.86 6.90
C SER A 109 15.95 -23.49 6.50
N HIS A 110 16.04 -22.51 7.40
CA HIS A 110 15.68 -21.13 7.14
C HIS A 110 16.61 -20.48 6.10
N ARG A 111 17.90 -20.80 6.14
CA ARG A 111 18.87 -20.32 5.14
C ARG A 111 18.60 -20.93 3.77
N ALA A 112 18.29 -22.21 3.70
CA ALA A 112 17.88 -22.88 2.46
C ALA A 112 16.60 -22.26 1.88
N ARG A 113 15.59 -22.04 2.73
CA ARG A 113 14.35 -21.37 2.36
C ARG A 113 14.59 -19.96 1.86
N LEU A 114 15.42 -19.17 2.53
CA LEU A 114 15.78 -17.82 2.08
C LEU A 114 16.38 -17.84 0.67
N ARG A 115 17.30 -18.77 0.37
CA ARG A 115 17.89 -18.93 -0.96
C ARG A 115 16.82 -19.17 -2.04
N VAL A 116 15.84 -20.03 -1.75
CA VAL A 116 14.73 -20.31 -2.67
C VAL A 116 13.87 -19.07 -2.88
N GLU A 117 13.49 -18.37 -1.80
CA GLU A 117 12.64 -17.18 -1.91
C GLU A 117 13.36 -16.01 -2.60
N ILE A 118 14.66 -15.85 -2.41
CA ILE A 118 15.48 -14.88 -3.16
C ILE A 118 15.51 -15.24 -4.66
N GLY A 119 15.60 -16.52 -5.00
CA GLY A 119 15.49 -16.98 -6.40
C GLY A 119 14.14 -16.63 -7.02
N ARG A 120 13.06 -16.85 -6.29
CA ARG A 120 11.69 -16.49 -6.69
C ARG A 120 11.52 -14.97 -6.82
N LEU A 121 12.09 -14.19 -5.90
CA LEU A 121 12.06 -12.73 -5.97
C LEU A 121 12.82 -12.23 -7.19
N ARG A 122 14.01 -12.78 -7.47
CA ARG A 122 14.77 -12.43 -8.68
C ARG A 122 13.96 -12.70 -9.96
N ALA A 123 13.24 -13.81 -10.03
CA ALA A 123 12.38 -14.11 -11.17
C ALA A 123 11.19 -13.13 -11.25
N ALA A 124 10.58 -12.75 -10.12
CA ALA A 124 9.46 -11.82 -10.07
C ALA A 124 9.84 -10.37 -10.44
N LEU A 125 11.08 -9.97 -10.16
CA LEU A 125 11.60 -8.62 -10.44
C LEU A 125 12.42 -8.53 -11.72
N ARG A 126 12.36 -9.53 -12.60
CA ARG A 126 13.14 -9.56 -13.85
C ARG A 126 12.87 -8.31 -14.69
N GLY A 127 13.94 -7.63 -15.12
CA GLY A 127 13.87 -6.39 -15.90
C GLY A 127 13.58 -5.13 -15.08
N MET A 128 13.53 -5.23 -13.75
CA MET A 128 13.37 -4.10 -12.84
C MET A 128 14.51 -4.02 -11.83
N ALA A 129 14.84 -5.13 -11.20
CA ALA A 129 15.91 -5.24 -10.21
C ALA A 129 16.31 -6.69 -9.96
N ALA A 130 17.52 -6.90 -9.44
CA ALA A 130 17.97 -8.22 -9.05
C ALA A 130 18.52 -8.21 -7.61
N PRO A 131 18.01 -9.07 -6.71
CA PRO A 131 18.68 -9.36 -5.46
C PRO A 131 20.01 -10.05 -5.73
N ARG A 132 21.13 -9.43 -5.35
CA ARG A 132 22.50 -9.98 -5.50
C ARG A 132 23.03 -10.45 -4.16
N ALA A 133 23.66 -11.62 -4.13
CA ALA A 133 24.34 -12.13 -2.94
C ALA A 133 25.60 -11.33 -2.66
N THR A 134 25.87 -11.09 -1.38
CA THR A 134 27.10 -10.51 -0.87
C THR A 134 27.78 -11.50 0.10
N GLY A 135 28.93 -11.15 0.63
CA GLY A 135 29.60 -11.97 1.65
C GLY A 135 28.72 -12.21 2.88
N ARG A 136 27.97 -11.20 3.33
CA ARG A 136 27.14 -11.25 4.54
C ARG A 136 25.66 -11.51 4.28
N GLY A 137 25.14 -11.12 3.10
CA GLY A 137 23.71 -11.13 2.89
C GLY A 137 23.29 -10.93 1.45
N TYR A 138 22.40 -9.96 1.24
CA TYR A 138 21.88 -9.59 -0.06
C TYR A 138 21.75 -8.08 -0.19
N VAL A 139 21.93 -7.59 -1.42
CA VAL A 139 21.72 -6.20 -1.82
C VAL A 139 20.75 -6.16 -2.99
N LEU A 140 19.93 -5.12 -3.05
CA LEU A 140 19.08 -4.87 -4.22
C LEU A 140 19.87 -4.12 -5.28
N ALA A 141 19.94 -4.66 -6.49
CA ALA A 141 20.57 -4.03 -7.65
C ALA A 141 19.46 -3.67 -8.66
N PRO A 142 19.01 -2.41 -8.72
CA PRO A 142 18.00 -1.98 -9.69
C PRO A 142 18.59 -1.91 -11.10
N ASP A 143 17.80 -2.34 -12.09
CA ASP A 143 18.17 -2.30 -13.51
C ASP A 143 17.86 -0.90 -14.08
N GLY A 144 18.90 -0.15 -14.45
CA GLY A 144 18.74 1.20 -15.04
C GLY A 144 18.18 2.28 -14.10
N ALA A 145 17.64 1.93 -12.96
CA ALA A 145 17.16 2.91 -11.97
C ALA A 145 18.32 3.47 -11.17
N ARG A 146 18.31 4.79 -10.97
CA ARG A 146 19.34 5.47 -10.18
C ARG A 146 18.99 5.61 -8.72
N GLN A 147 17.74 5.40 -8.37
CA GLN A 147 17.21 5.54 -7.01
C GLN A 147 16.22 4.43 -6.69
N VAL A 148 16.10 4.12 -5.40
CA VAL A 148 15.09 3.22 -4.86
C VAL A 148 14.29 3.98 -3.81
N ALA A 149 12.97 3.83 -3.86
CA ALA A 149 12.07 4.41 -2.88
C ALA A 149 11.06 3.35 -2.40
N VAL A 150 10.71 3.42 -1.13
CA VAL A 150 9.63 2.62 -0.56
C VAL A 150 8.47 3.56 -0.23
N LEU A 151 7.31 3.31 -0.82
CA LEU A 151 6.07 3.99 -0.46
C LEU A 151 5.42 3.23 0.69
N ALA A 152 5.37 3.84 1.85
CA ALA A 152 4.65 3.33 3.01
C ALA A 152 3.38 4.16 3.24
N GLN A 153 2.47 3.66 4.07
CA GLN A 153 1.27 4.44 4.42
C GLN A 153 1.64 5.69 5.21
N PRO A 154 0.91 6.81 5.04
CA PRO A 154 1.32 8.14 5.52
C PRO A 154 1.34 8.27 7.04
N VAL A 155 0.60 7.44 7.73
CA VAL A 155 0.60 7.29 9.19
C VAL A 155 0.44 5.80 9.46
N GLN A 156 0.95 5.28 10.56
CA GLN A 156 0.47 4.00 11.09
C GLN A 156 -1.00 4.19 11.53
N THR A 157 -1.88 4.38 10.54
CA THR A 157 -3.30 4.38 10.80
C THR A 157 -3.61 3.00 11.37
N PRO A 158 -4.20 2.90 12.55
CA PRO A 158 -4.65 1.62 13.04
C PRO A 158 -5.39 0.89 11.91
N HIS A 159 -4.96 -0.35 11.61
CA HIS A 159 -5.60 -1.18 10.57
C HIS A 159 -5.35 -0.78 9.11
N ALA A 160 -4.32 0.00 8.83
CA ALA A 160 -3.96 0.43 7.49
C ALA A 160 -3.74 -0.74 6.50
N ALA A 161 -3.14 -1.85 6.95
CA ALA A 161 -2.95 -3.04 6.13
C ALA A 161 -4.28 -3.69 5.69
N VAL A 162 -5.31 -3.65 6.56
CA VAL A 162 -6.66 -4.12 6.20
C VAL A 162 -7.26 -3.22 5.14
N LEU A 163 -7.14 -1.89 5.29
CA LEU A 163 -7.63 -0.94 4.28
C LEU A 163 -6.95 -1.09 2.94
N ALA A 164 -5.64 -1.35 2.92
CA ALA A 164 -4.90 -1.54 1.68
C ALA A 164 -5.43 -2.75 0.87
N LEU A 165 -5.82 -3.83 1.55
CA LEU A 165 -6.44 -4.99 0.88
C LEU A 165 -7.87 -4.68 0.42
N LEU A 166 -8.65 -3.95 1.21
CA LEU A 166 -10.01 -3.56 0.83
C LEU A 166 -10.03 -2.56 -0.34
N ALA A 167 -8.92 -1.85 -0.59
CA ALA A 167 -8.82 -0.87 -1.67
C ALA A 167 -8.83 -1.49 -3.08
N ASP A 168 -8.71 -2.82 -3.21
CA ASP A 168 -8.85 -3.52 -4.49
C ASP A 168 -10.31 -3.58 -5.00
N GLY A 169 -11.27 -3.08 -4.21
CA GLY A 169 -12.70 -3.09 -4.52
C GLY A 169 -13.37 -4.45 -4.39
N GLN A 170 -12.64 -5.49 -3.96
CA GLN A 170 -13.20 -6.83 -3.78
C GLN A 170 -13.88 -7.00 -2.41
N ALA A 171 -14.87 -7.87 -2.37
CA ALA A 171 -15.57 -8.22 -1.14
C ALA A 171 -14.80 -9.31 -0.38
N TRP A 172 -14.12 -8.95 0.70
CA TRP A 172 -13.27 -9.83 1.48
C TRP A 172 -13.99 -10.47 2.67
N SER A 173 -13.73 -11.75 2.94
CA SER A 173 -14.08 -12.34 4.23
C SER A 173 -13.01 -12.01 5.29
N SER A 174 -13.41 -11.97 6.58
CA SER A 174 -12.43 -11.75 7.66
C SER A 174 -11.36 -12.84 7.73
N SER A 175 -11.69 -14.07 7.34
CA SER A 175 -10.74 -15.19 7.27
C SER A 175 -9.74 -15.05 6.11
N ALA A 176 -10.20 -14.59 4.94
CA ALA A 176 -9.31 -14.34 3.80
C ALA A 176 -8.35 -13.17 4.09
N LEU A 177 -8.83 -12.11 4.73
CA LEU A 177 -7.98 -11.00 5.19
C LEU A 177 -6.96 -11.46 6.24
N ALA A 178 -7.37 -12.32 7.19
CA ALA A 178 -6.48 -12.86 8.21
C ALA A 178 -5.35 -13.68 7.58
N LEU A 179 -5.69 -14.50 6.59
CA LEU A 179 -4.70 -15.28 5.83
C LEU A 179 -3.76 -14.37 5.02
N ALA A 180 -4.30 -13.37 4.33
CA ALA A 180 -3.51 -12.45 3.51
C ALA A 180 -2.55 -11.58 4.34
N LEU A 181 -2.94 -11.22 5.57
CA LEU A 181 -2.16 -10.39 6.49
C LEU A 181 -1.31 -11.19 7.47
N ASP A 182 -1.37 -12.52 7.42
CA ASP A 182 -0.73 -13.39 8.41
C ASP A 182 -1.07 -12.96 9.86
N ALA A 183 -2.34 -12.65 10.08
CA ALA A 183 -2.86 -12.13 11.34
C ALA A 183 -3.97 -13.04 11.90
N SER A 184 -4.22 -12.95 13.21
CA SER A 184 -5.35 -13.68 13.78
C SER A 184 -6.68 -13.11 13.27
N GLN A 185 -7.65 -13.99 13.01
CA GLN A 185 -8.99 -13.59 12.59
C GLN A 185 -9.63 -12.61 13.59
N ARG A 186 -9.37 -12.78 14.89
CA ARG A 186 -9.85 -11.86 15.95
C ARG A 186 -9.26 -10.46 15.82
N SER A 187 -7.97 -10.35 15.49
CA SER A 187 -7.31 -9.07 15.25
C SER A 187 -7.91 -8.36 14.03
N VAL A 188 -8.11 -9.11 12.94
CA VAL A 188 -8.74 -8.57 11.72
C VAL A 188 -10.18 -8.14 11.96
N GLN A 189 -10.97 -8.91 12.71
CA GLN A 189 -12.34 -8.53 13.06
C GLN A 189 -12.40 -7.24 13.87
N ARG A 190 -11.51 -7.06 14.86
CA ARG A 190 -11.41 -5.79 15.61
C ARG A 190 -11.03 -4.62 14.69
N ALA A 191 -10.08 -4.85 13.78
CA ALA A 191 -9.69 -3.86 12.79
C ALA A 191 -10.87 -3.45 11.89
N LEU A 192 -11.61 -4.41 11.37
CA LEU A 192 -12.76 -4.16 10.50
C LEU A 192 -13.89 -3.43 11.23
N GLN A 193 -14.13 -3.75 12.51
CA GLN A 193 -15.11 -3.04 13.33
C GLN A 193 -14.69 -1.57 13.57
N ALA A 194 -13.42 -1.33 13.90
CA ALA A 194 -12.89 0.02 14.08
C ALA A 194 -12.96 0.82 12.78
N LEU A 195 -12.63 0.20 11.64
CA LEU A 195 -12.74 0.84 10.32
C LEU A 195 -14.19 1.13 9.93
N ALA A 196 -15.13 0.25 10.29
CA ALA A 196 -16.55 0.48 10.05
C ALA A 196 -17.09 1.62 10.92
N ALA A 197 -16.70 1.69 12.21
CA ALA A 197 -17.03 2.81 13.09
C ALA A 197 -16.46 4.14 12.57
N ALA A 198 -15.30 4.11 11.94
CA ALA A 198 -14.67 5.28 11.29
C ALA A 198 -15.25 5.58 9.88
N GLY A 199 -16.25 4.84 9.41
CA GLY A 199 -16.85 5.03 8.08
C GLY A 199 -15.90 4.67 6.90
N ARG A 200 -14.83 3.90 7.15
CA ARG A 200 -13.82 3.55 6.14
C ARG A 200 -13.98 2.15 5.56
N ALA A 201 -14.77 1.30 6.20
CA ALA A 201 -15.12 -0.03 5.70
C ALA A 201 -16.62 -0.29 5.88
N GLN A 202 -17.19 -1.09 5.01
CA GLN A 202 -18.61 -1.46 5.05
C GLN A 202 -18.76 -2.98 5.04
N ALA A 203 -19.66 -3.49 5.89
CA ALA A 203 -20.02 -4.90 5.91
C ALA A 203 -21.18 -5.17 4.94
N LEU A 204 -21.03 -6.16 4.09
CA LEU A 204 -22.07 -6.68 3.19
C LEU A 204 -22.51 -8.06 3.68
N GLY A 205 -23.81 -8.31 3.75
CA GLY A 205 -24.37 -9.58 4.22
C GLY A 205 -24.32 -9.76 5.74
N ARG A 206 -24.74 -10.95 6.23
CA ARG A 206 -24.82 -11.28 7.66
C ARG A 206 -24.26 -12.69 7.92
N GLY A 207 -23.86 -12.94 9.17
CA GLY A 207 -23.37 -14.25 9.61
C GLY A 207 -22.16 -14.74 8.81
N ARG A 208 -22.20 -16.00 8.36
CA ARG A 208 -21.09 -16.64 7.63
C ARG A 208 -20.86 -16.07 6.23
N THR A 209 -21.85 -15.39 5.64
CA THR A 209 -21.74 -14.77 4.31
C THR A 209 -21.24 -13.32 4.39
N ARG A 210 -20.98 -12.78 5.59
CA ARG A 210 -20.49 -11.41 5.75
C ARG A 210 -19.20 -11.20 4.98
N ARG A 211 -19.20 -10.15 4.16
CA ARG A 211 -18.04 -9.67 3.42
C ARG A 211 -17.77 -8.21 3.79
N TRP A 212 -16.57 -7.78 3.55
CA TRP A 212 -16.12 -6.42 3.84
C TRP A 212 -15.56 -5.79 2.58
N VAL A 213 -15.91 -4.54 2.35
CA VAL A 213 -15.43 -3.70 1.25
C VAL A 213 -14.94 -2.38 1.84
N ALA A 214 -14.07 -1.69 1.12
CA ALA A 214 -13.80 -0.29 1.44
C ALA A 214 -15.11 0.50 1.36
N ALA A 215 -15.35 1.38 2.33
CA ALA A 215 -16.45 2.33 2.17
C ALA A 215 -16.16 3.19 0.92
N PRO A 216 -17.17 3.47 0.07
CA PRO A 216 -16.97 4.38 -1.04
C PRO A 216 -16.42 5.69 -0.48
N ALA A 217 -15.35 6.21 -1.08
CA ALA A 217 -14.92 7.58 -0.81
C ALA A 217 -16.17 8.44 -0.98
N ALA A 218 -16.44 9.33 -0.02
CA ALA A 218 -17.70 10.07 0.08
C ALA A 218 -18.19 10.44 -1.32
N ALA A 219 -19.19 9.67 -1.80
CA ALA A 219 -19.78 9.92 -3.09
C ALA A 219 -20.30 11.35 -3.02
N PHE A 220 -19.97 12.17 -4.01
CA PHE A 220 -20.63 13.45 -4.20
C PHE A 220 -22.12 13.19 -4.04
N ALA A 221 -22.73 13.80 -3.04
CA ALA A 221 -24.15 13.63 -2.83
C ALA A 221 -24.84 14.17 -4.08
N THR A 222 -25.23 13.25 -4.96
CA THR A 222 -25.96 13.54 -6.22
C THR A 222 -27.26 14.32 -5.96
N ASN A 223 -27.69 14.42 -4.70
CA ASN A 223 -28.79 15.26 -4.27
C ASN A 223 -28.62 16.76 -4.58
N LEU A 224 -27.40 17.25 -4.82
CA LEU A 224 -27.17 18.62 -5.26
C LEU A 224 -27.52 18.86 -6.73
N LEU A 225 -27.64 17.78 -7.53
CA LEU A 225 -28.04 17.89 -8.95
C LEU A 225 -29.56 17.76 -9.15
N LEU A 226 -30.34 17.41 -8.10
CA LEU A 226 -31.79 17.21 -8.19
C LEU A 226 -32.61 18.32 -7.57
N CYS A 227 -31.99 19.36 -6.99
CA CYS A 227 -32.69 20.52 -6.42
C CYS A 227 -32.66 21.73 -7.35
N THR A 228 -33.16 21.57 -8.58
CA THR A 228 -33.77 22.70 -9.28
C THR A 228 -35.27 22.41 -9.40
N ALA A 229 -36.02 22.81 -8.40
CA ALA A 229 -37.45 23.08 -8.63
C ALA A 229 -37.50 24.14 -9.73
N LEU A 230 -37.94 23.74 -10.91
CA LEU A 230 -38.30 24.67 -11.98
C LEU A 230 -39.43 25.55 -11.43
N PRO A 231 -39.34 26.89 -11.49
CA PRO A 231 -40.45 27.73 -11.16
C PRO A 231 -41.58 27.38 -12.14
N ALA A 232 -42.76 27.08 -11.58
CA ALA A 232 -43.98 26.95 -12.33
C ALA A 232 -44.29 28.30 -13.01
N PHE A 233 -44.47 28.30 -14.32
CA PHE A 233 -45.06 29.39 -15.07
C PHE A 233 -46.59 29.34 -14.95
#